data_35ef2f810854b4e62d924d4caf101141
#
_entry.id   35ef2f810854b4e62d924d4caf101141
#
_cell.length_a   1.000
_cell.length_b   1.000
_cell.length_c   1.000
_cell.angle_alpha   90.00
_cell.angle_beta   90.00
_cell.angle_gamma   90.00
#
_symmetry.space_group_name_H-M   'P 1'
#
loop_
_entity.id
_entity.type
_entity.pdbx_description
1 polymer ?
#
loop_
_entity_poly.entity_id
_entity_poly.type
_entity_poly.pdbx_seq_one_letter_code
_entity_poly.pdbx_strand_id
1 'polypeptide(L)'
;PDPDTFNIHRDNAEKHLAFGHGVHKCLGSRIAKMQLRLAFEQIFDRFPDIHWTGKQTIAPNPLVHAISSLQANLYGPNGKRPVQVAVN
;
A
#
# COMPACT_ATOMS: atom_id res chain seq x y z
N PRO A 1 8.92 -9.63 -16.49
CA PRO A 1 8.14 -9.10 -17.60
C PRO A 1 7.09 -8.10 -17.12
N ASP A 2 6.75 -7.15 -17.95
CA ASP A 2 5.75 -6.10 -17.68
C ASP A 2 6.01 -5.34 -16.37
N PRO A 3 7.17 -4.68 -16.23
CA PRO A 3 7.55 -4.05 -14.98
C PRO A 3 6.60 -2.92 -14.54
N ASP A 4 5.93 -2.29 -15.47
CA ASP A 4 5.02 -1.18 -15.20
C ASP A 4 3.58 -1.62 -14.92
N THR A 5 3.31 -2.92 -15.01
CA THR A 5 1.97 -3.46 -14.73
C THR A 5 1.89 -3.90 -13.29
N PHE A 6 0.92 -3.35 -12.54
CA PHE A 6 0.62 -3.81 -11.19
C PHE A 6 -0.14 -5.15 -11.26
N ASN A 7 0.51 -6.22 -10.82
CA ASN A 7 -0.05 -7.56 -10.85
C ASN A 7 0.33 -8.33 -9.58
N ILE A 8 -0.62 -8.55 -8.71
CA ILE A 8 -0.42 -9.28 -7.45
C ILE A 8 -0.27 -10.79 -7.64
N HIS A 9 -0.58 -11.31 -8.83
CA HIS A 9 -0.53 -12.74 -9.15
C HIS A 9 0.74 -13.13 -9.92
N ARG A 10 1.77 -12.29 -9.92
CA ARG A 10 3.05 -12.64 -10.52
C ARG A 10 3.67 -13.84 -9.82
N ASP A 11 4.29 -14.74 -10.56
CA ASP A 11 4.98 -15.91 -10.00
C ASP A 11 6.09 -15.51 -9.02
N ASN A 12 6.67 -14.33 -9.22
CA ASN A 12 7.73 -13.79 -8.37
C ASN A 12 7.26 -12.64 -7.46
N ALA A 13 5.97 -12.56 -7.16
CA ALA A 13 5.41 -11.46 -6.36
C ALA A 13 6.08 -11.30 -4.99
N GLU A 14 6.54 -12.39 -4.38
CA GLU A 14 7.20 -12.36 -3.09
C GLU A 14 8.67 -11.89 -3.15
N LYS A 15 9.23 -11.77 -4.34
CA LYS A 15 10.63 -11.34 -4.53
C LYS A 15 10.78 -9.82 -4.62
N HIS A 16 9.79 -9.08 -4.12
CA HIS A 16 9.87 -7.62 -4.07
C HIS A 16 10.98 -7.13 -3.13
N LEU A 17 11.44 -5.92 -3.35
CA LEU A 17 12.51 -5.30 -2.58
C LEU A 17 12.01 -4.30 -1.54
N ALA A 18 10.72 -4.29 -1.23
CA ALA A 18 10.15 -3.34 -0.27
C ALA A 18 10.79 -3.40 1.12
N PHE A 19 11.26 -4.58 1.53
CA PHE A 19 11.97 -4.78 2.79
C PHE A 19 13.49 -4.92 2.63
N GLY A 20 14.02 -4.59 1.46
CA GLY A 20 15.42 -4.76 1.15
C GLY A 20 15.77 -6.20 0.79
N HIS A 21 17.07 -6.49 0.76
CA HIS A 21 17.58 -7.81 0.36
C HIS A 21 18.91 -8.12 1.07
N GLY A 22 19.19 -9.39 1.23
CA GLY A 22 20.45 -9.85 1.81
C GLY A 22 20.53 -9.67 3.31
N VAL A 23 21.73 -9.43 3.83
CA VAL A 23 21.99 -9.35 5.28
C VAL A 23 21.33 -8.16 5.96
N HIS A 24 20.99 -7.13 5.20
CA HIS A 24 20.31 -5.92 5.70
C HIS A 24 18.80 -5.94 5.45
N LYS A 25 18.22 -7.08 5.08
CA LYS A 25 16.77 -7.19 4.94
C LYS A 25 16.08 -6.78 6.24
N CYS A 26 14.96 -6.09 6.13
CA CYS A 26 14.19 -5.60 7.27
C CYS A 26 13.90 -6.73 8.28
N LEU A 27 14.36 -6.57 9.51
CA LEU A 27 14.13 -7.55 10.59
C LEU A 27 12.64 -7.66 10.94
N GLY A 28 11.90 -6.56 10.85
CA GLY A 28 10.48 -6.50 11.17
C GLY A 28 9.54 -6.87 10.04
N SER A 29 10.04 -7.43 8.92
CA SER A 29 9.22 -7.69 7.74
C SER A 29 8.04 -8.62 8.02
N ARG A 30 8.22 -9.63 8.85
CA ARG A 30 7.14 -10.56 9.22
C ARG A 30 6.04 -9.88 10.03
N ILE A 31 6.42 -9.04 10.99
CA ILE A 31 5.48 -8.26 11.80
C ILE A 31 4.75 -7.25 10.91
N ALA A 32 5.47 -6.56 10.03
CA ALA A 32 4.89 -5.63 9.08
C ALA A 32 3.86 -6.29 8.17
N LYS A 33 4.16 -7.46 7.62
CA LYS A 33 3.21 -8.22 6.79
C LYS A 33 1.96 -8.61 7.57
N MET A 34 2.13 -9.05 8.82
CA MET A 34 1.00 -9.39 9.69
C MET A 34 0.12 -8.17 9.96
N GLN A 35 0.72 -7.04 10.31
CA GLN A 35 -0.01 -5.79 10.57
C GLN A 35 -0.78 -5.32 9.33
N LEU A 36 -0.14 -5.35 8.17
CA LEU A 36 -0.79 -4.98 6.91
C LEU A 36 -1.97 -5.90 6.60
N ARG A 37 -1.79 -7.20 6.75
CA ARG A 37 -2.85 -8.17 6.54
C ARG A 37 -4.05 -7.91 7.43
N LEU A 38 -3.82 -7.75 8.73
CA LEU A 38 -4.89 -7.48 9.69
C LEU A 38 -5.58 -6.14 9.42
N ALA A 39 -4.81 -5.10 9.07
CA ALA A 39 -5.36 -3.79 8.74
C ALA A 39 -6.27 -3.86 7.51
N PHE A 40 -5.81 -4.50 6.44
CA PHE A 40 -6.61 -4.62 5.21
C PHE A 40 -7.84 -5.52 5.40
N GLU A 41 -7.73 -6.61 6.17
CA GLU A 41 -8.89 -7.43 6.52
C GLU A 41 -9.96 -6.60 7.23
N GLN A 42 -9.58 -5.78 8.20
CA GLN A 42 -10.48 -4.89 8.93
C GLN A 42 -11.08 -3.81 8.03
N ILE A 43 -10.27 -3.21 7.17
CA ILE A 43 -10.73 -2.15 6.26
C ILE A 43 -11.75 -2.70 5.28
N PHE A 44 -11.46 -3.83 4.63
CA PHE A 44 -12.36 -4.40 3.62
C PHE A 44 -13.62 -5.00 4.24
N ASP A 45 -13.55 -5.46 5.49
CA ASP A 45 -14.72 -5.94 6.23
C ASP A 45 -15.69 -4.79 6.54
N ARG A 46 -15.15 -3.64 6.95
CA ARG A 46 -15.96 -2.46 7.30
C ARG A 46 -16.38 -1.61 6.12
N PHE A 47 -15.55 -1.55 5.09
CA PHE A 47 -15.72 -0.71 3.91
C PHE A 47 -15.54 -1.54 2.64
N PRO A 48 -16.49 -2.45 2.33
CA PRO A 48 -16.35 -3.33 1.16
C PRO A 48 -16.32 -2.57 -0.17
N ASP A 49 -16.85 -1.35 -0.20
CA ASP A 49 -16.90 -0.50 -1.39
C ASP A 49 -15.80 0.56 -1.42
N ILE A 50 -14.74 0.40 -0.63
CA ILE A 50 -13.63 1.36 -0.64
C ILE A 50 -13.05 1.51 -2.04
N HIS A 51 -12.86 2.76 -2.45
CA HIS A 51 -12.34 3.09 -3.77
C HIS A 51 -11.19 4.09 -3.66
N TRP A 52 -10.05 3.74 -4.25
CA TRP A 52 -8.90 4.61 -4.31
C TRP A 52 -9.09 5.66 -5.41
N THR A 53 -8.95 6.93 -5.06
CA THR A 53 -9.18 8.03 -6.02
C THR A 53 -8.06 8.20 -7.02
N GLY A 54 -6.92 7.56 -6.79
CA GLY A 54 -5.71 7.73 -7.59
C GLY A 54 -4.89 8.95 -7.20
N LYS A 55 -5.37 9.77 -6.28
CA LYS A 55 -4.64 10.95 -5.81
C LYS A 55 -3.64 10.55 -4.73
N GLN A 56 -2.37 10.81 -5.00
CA GLN A 56 -1.29 10.50 -4.08
C GLN A 56 -0.25 11.61 -4.11
N THR A 57 0.45 11.78 -2.99
CA THR A 57 1.59 12.69 -2.86
C THR A 57 2.80 11.90 -2.43
N ILE A 58 3.90 12.04 -3.15
CA ILE A 58 5.15 11.38 -2.85
C ILE A 58 6.04 12.35 -2.08
N ALA A 59 6.61 11.88 -0.97
CA ALA A 59 7.52 12.69 -0.17
C ALA A 59 8.83 12.92 -0.94
N PRO A 60 9.33 14.18 -0.98
CA PRO A 60 10.60 14.48 -1.66
C PRO A 60 11.79 14.00 -0.81
N ASN A 61 12.22 12.77 -1.03
CA ASN A 61 13.33 12.18 -0.29
C ASN A 61 14.18 11.34 -1.25
N PRO A 62 15.50 11.62 -1.36
CA PRO A 62 16.36 10.90 -2.29
C PRO A 62 16.67 9.47 -1.86
N LEU A 63 16.49 9.13 -0.58
CA LEU A 63 16.83 7.81 -0.05
C LEU A 63 15.61 6.89 0.04
N VAL A 64 14.43 7.44 0.27
CA VAL A 64 13.22 6.65 0.48
C VAL A 64 12.11 7.15 -0.42
N HIS A 65 11.59 6.25 -1.25
CA HIS A 65 10.41 6.52 -2.04
C HIS A 65 9.18 6.23 -1.18
N ALA A 66 8.59 7.27 -0.62
CA ALA A 66 7.45 7.14 0.27
C ALA A 66 6.25 7.97 -0.21
N ILE A 67 5.06 7.42 -0.03
CA ILE A 67 3.81 8.13 -0.28
C ILE A 67 3.45 8.87 1.00
N SER A 68 3.37 10.20 0.94
CA SER A 68 3.00 11.03 2.10
C SER A 68 1.49 11.18 2.25
N SER A 69 0.74 11.02 1.18
CA SER A 69 -0.70 11.17 1.18
C SER A 69 -1.33 10.28 0.11
N LEU A 70 -2.39 9.60 0.49
CA LEU A 70 -3.16 8.75 -0.40
C LEU A 70 -4.65 8.93 -0.07
N GLN A 71 -5.47 9.19 -1.09
CA GLN A 71 -6.89 9.44 -0.90
C GLN A 71 -7.75 8.24 -1.30
N ALA A 72 -8.78 7.98 -0.53
CA ALA A 72 -9.76 6.94 -0.82
C ALA A 72 -11.17 7.39 -0.46
N ASN A 73 -12.14 6.88 -1.21
CA ASN A 73 -13.54 7.00 -0.87
C ASN A 73 -13.98 5.72 -0.17
N LEU A 74 -14.53 5.83 1.03
CA LEU A 74 -14.93 4.66 1.81
C LEU A 74 -16.21 4.01 1.30
N TYR A 75 -17.03 4.75 0.56
CA TYR A 75 -18.39 4.33 0.16
C TYR A 75 -18.55 4.26 -1.38
N GLY A 76 -17.52 3.77 -2.06
CA GLY A 76 -17.54 3.60 -3.51
C GLY A 76 -17.02 4.81 -4.29
N PRO A 77 -17.01 4.73 -5.64
CA PRO A 77 -16.44 5.78 -6.49
C PRO A 77 -17.09 7.15 -6.31
N ASN A 78 -18.38 7.17 -5.94
CA ASN A 78 -19.17 8.37 -5.72
C ASN A 78 -19.43 8.63 -4.24
N GLY A 79 -18.62 8.05 -3.36
CA GLY A 79 -18.74 8.20 -1.91
C GLY A 79 -18.66 9.66 -1.48
N LYS A 80 -19.43 10.01 -0.44
CA LYS A 80 -19.62 11.41 -0.03
C LYS A 80 -18.40 12.04 0.62
N ARG A 81 -17.45 11.25 1.13
CA ARG A 81 -16.27 11.77 1.83
C ARG A 81 -15.02 11.07 1.35
N PRO A 82 -14.15 11.73 0.59
CA PRO A 82 -12.80 11.24 0.39
C PRO A 82 -12.07 11.25 1.74
N VAL A 83 -11.38 10.14 2.04
CA VAL A 83 -10.55 10.06 3.24
C VAL A 83 -9.11 10.12 2.80
N GLN A 84 -8.37 11.02 3.42
CA GLN A 84 -6.93 11.13 3.20
C GLN A 84 -6.21 10.27 4.21
N VAL A 85 -5.41 9.35 3.72
CA VAL A 85 -4.54 8.52 4.55
C VAL A 85 -3.13 9.08 4.46
N ALA A 86 -2.59 9.54 5.58
CA ALA A 86 -1.21 10.00 5.68
C ALA A 86 -0.32 8.82 6.05
N VAL A 87 0.78 8.66 5.32
CA VAL A 87 1.81 7.68 5.61
C VAL A 87 3.06 8.43 6.08
N ASN A 88 3.42 8.21 7.32
CA ASN A 88 4.61 8.84 7.92
C ASN A 88 5.87 8.00 7.71
#